data_b758eb9a5e7c81eb96b38322de72175e
#
_entry.id   b758eb9a5e7c81eb96b38322de72175e
#
_cell.length_a   1.000
_cell.length_b   1.000
_cell.length_c   1.000
_cell.angle_alpha   90.00
_cell.angle_beta   90.00
_cell.angle_gamma   90.00
#
_symmetry.space_group_name_H-M   'P 1'
#
loop_
_entity.id
_entity.type
_entity.pdbx_description
1 polymer ?
#
loop_
_entity_poly.entity_id
_entity_poly.type
_entity_poly.pdbx_seq_one_letter_code
_entity_poly.pdbx_strand_id
1 'polypeptide(L)' 'HEHHSPEETVALLSYMVIHNRHHAEELHELAHSVDGEAAQLLHEAVVDLTVGNEKLAEALRILKGEE' A
#
# COMPACT_ATOMS: atom_id res chain seq x y z
N HIS A 1 -10.70 15.75 15.08
CA HIS A 1 -10.00 14.47 14.92
C HIS A 1 -10.86 13.34 15.38
N GLU A 2 -10.79 12.26 14.63
CA GLU A 2 -11.46 11.04 15.03
C GLU A 2 -10.49 10.19 15.83
N HIS A 3 -11.00 9.61 16.87
CA HIS A 3 -10.22 8.69 17.69
C HIS A 3 -10.76 7.29 17.48
N HIS A 4 -9.90 6.42 16.99
CA HIS A 4 -10.27 5.03 16.81
C HIS A 4 -9.71 4.20 17.95
N SER A 5 -10.44 3.18 18.33
CA SER A 5 -9.91 2.23 19.30
C SER A 5 -8.73 1.50 18.65
N PRO A 6 -7.86 0.87 19.46
CA PRO A 6 -6.77 0.09 18.90
C PRO A 6 -7.25 -1.00 17.95
N GLU A 7 -8.37 -1.64 18.28
CA GLU A 7 -8.92 -2.69 17.40
C GLU A 7 -9.39 -2.12 16.08
N GLU A 8 -10.02 -0.94 16.12
CA GLU A 8 -10.46 -0.28 14.89
C GLU A 8 -9.28 0.12 14.02
N THR A 9 -8.23 0.62 14.66
CA THR A 9 -7.03 1.02 13.92
C THR A 9 -6.41 -0.18 13.23
N VAL A 10 -6.30 -1.31 13.93
CA VAL A 10 -5.73 -2.53 13.34
C VAL A 10 -6.60 -3.00 12.18
N ALA A 11 -7.92 -3.00 12.36
CA ALA A 11 -8.82 -3.47 11.31
C ALA A 11 -8.75 -2.60 10.08
N LEU A 12 -8.75 -1.27 10.26
CA LEU A 12 -8.68 -0.35 9.13
C LEU A 12 -7.34 -0.44 8.43
N LEU A 13 -6.27 -0.52 9.19
CA LEU A 13 -4.94 -0.60 8.59
C LEU A 13 -4.76 -1.91 7.84
N SER A 14 -5.29 -3.02 8.38
CA SER A 14 -5.25 -4.30 7.68
C SER A 14 -5.94 -4.20 6.32
N TYR A 15 -7.12 -3.59 6.31
CA TYR A 15 -7.86 -3.40 5.07
C TYR A 15 -7.04 -2.57 4.09
N MET A 16 -6.46 -1.47 4.57
CA MET A 16 -5.74 -0.56 3.70
C MET A 16 -4.49 -1.18 3.11
N VAL A 17 -3.78 -2.00 3.89
CA VAL A 17 -2.59 -2.68 3.39
C VAL A 17 -2.95 -3.58 2.20
N ILE A 18 -4.03 -4.34 2.35
CA ILE A 18 -4.48 -5.24 1.27
C ILE A 18 -4.97 -4.43 0.07
N HIS A 19 -5.74 -3.38 0.35
CA HIS A 19 -6.30 -2.53 -0.69
C HIS A 19 -5.19 -1.85 -1.49
N ASN A 20 -4.17 -1.35 -0.80
CA ASN A 20 -3.04 -0.71 -1.44
C ASN A 20 -2.28 -1.68 -2.34
N ARG A 21 -2.16 -2.93 -1.91
CA ARG A 21 -1.48 -3.93 -2.72
C ARG A 21 -2.23 -4.17 -4.04
N HIS A 22 -3.56 -4.24 -3.97
CA HIS A 22 -4.37 -4.41 -5.18
C HIS A 22 -4.20 -3.22 -6.12
N HIS A 23 -4.20 -2.01 -5.57
CA HIS A 23 -4.01 -0.82 -6.40
C HIS A 23 -2.64 -0.81 -7.06
N ALA A 24 -1.61 -1.23 -6.33
CA ALA A 24 -0.26 -1.28 -6.92
C ALA A 24 -0.21 -2.28 -8.07
N GLU A 25 -0.89 -3.42 -7.92
CA GLU A 25 -0.96 -4.41 -8.99
C GLU A 25 -1.69 -3.87 -10.22
N GLU A 26 -2.80 -3.17 -10.00
CA GLU A 26 -3.54 -2.57 -11.09
C GLU A 26 -2.72 -1.52 -11.82
N LEU A 27 -2.01 -0.69 -11.05
CA LEU A 27 -1.15 0.32 -11.66
C LEU A 27 0.00 -0.30 -12.44
N HIS A 28 0.53 -1.41 -11.94
CA HIS A 28 1.59 -2.12 -12.64
C HIS A 28 1.09 -2.61 -14.01
N GLU A 29 -0.13 -3.14 -14.05
CA GLU A 29 -0.71 -3.58 -15.31
C GLU A 29 -0.94 -2.41 -16.25
N LEU A 30 -1.41 -1.28 -15.71
CA LEU A 30 -1.59 -0.10 -16.53
C LEU A 30 -0.28 0.38 -17.13
N ALA A 31 0.81 0.26 -16.36
CA ALA A 31 2.11 0.67 -16.84
C ALA A 31 2.53 -0.12 -18.08
N HIS A 32 2.07 -1.37 -18.19
CA HIS A 32 2.39 -2.19 -19.35
C HIS A 32 1.59 -1.81 -20.59
N SER A 33 0.54 -1.01 -20.42
CA SER A 33 -0.31 -0.62 -21.55
C SER A 33 0.09 0.73 -22.13
N VAL A 34 1.11 1.37 -21.59
CA VAL A 34 1.60 2.66 -22.10
C VAL A 34 3.09 2.56 -22.34
N ASP A 35 3.62 3.55 -23.05
CA ASP A 35 5.03 3.55 -23.44
C ASP A 35 5.72 4.81 -23.00
N GLY A 36 7.04 4.79 -23.08
CA GLY A 36 7.85 5.97 -22.92
C GLY A 36 7.96 6.44 -21.51
N GLU A 37 8.04 7.74 -21.34
CA GLU A 37 8.26 8.35 -20.05
C GLU A 37 7.11 8.10 -19.10
N ALA A 38 5.88 8.05 -19.61
CA ALA A 38 4.72 7.79 -18.78
C ALA A 38 4.80 6.39 -18.15
N ALA A 39 5.22 5.40 -18.95
CA ALA A 39 5.37 4.04 -18.42
C ALA A 39 6.41 4.01 -17.32
N GLN A 40 7.53 4.70 -17.52
CA GLN A 40 8.59 4.74 -16.54
C GLN A 40 8.11 5.36 -15.23
N LEU A 41 7.38 6.47 -15.32
CA LEU A 41 6.86 7.13 -14.13
C LEU A 41 5.86 6.25 -13.40
N LEU A 42 5.02 5.52 -14.14
CA LEU A 42 4.07 4.60 -13.51
C LEU A 42 4.79 3.48 -12.78
N HIS A 43 5.85 2.93 -13.38
CA HIS A 43 6.64 1.90 -12.70
C HIS A 43 7.29 2.43 -11.43
N GLU A 44 7.80 3.65 -11.48
CA GLU A 44 8.41 4.26 -10.30
C GLU A 44 7.36 4.47 -9.20
N ALA A 45 6.16 4.89 -9.59
CA ALA A 45 5.09 5.07 -8.63
C ALA A 45 4.69 3.75 -7.97
N VAL A 46 4.67 2.67 -8.75
CA VAL A 46 4.36 1.35 -8.20
C VAL A 46 5.41 0.94 -7.17
N VAL A 47 6.69 1.20 -7.46
CA VAL A 47 7.75 0.89 -6.50
C VAL A 47 7.56 1.69 -5.22
N ASP A 48 7.28 3.00 -5.35
CA ASP A 48 7.10 3.86 -4.18
C ASP A 48 5.90 3.40 -3.34
N LEU A 49 4.80 3.03 -4.01
CA LEU A 49 3.63 2.55 -3.31
C LEU A 49 3.91 1.24 -2.59
N THR A 50 4.65 0.35 -3.23
CA THR A 50 5.00 -0.93 -2.64
C THR A 50 5.86 -0.74 -1.41
N VAL A 51 6.88 0.11 -1.50
CA VAL A 51 7.76 0.39 -0.37
C VAL A 51 6.97 1.01 0.78
N GLY A 52 6.11 1.99 0.45
CA GLY A 52 5.29 2.62 1.48
C GLY A 52 4.35 1.63 2.14
N ASN A 53 3.77 0.74 1.34
CA ASN A 53 2.84 -0.24 1.87
C ASN A 53 3.55 -1.28 2.75
N GLU A 54 4.80 -1.59 2.45
CA GLU A 54 5.58 -2.48 3.30
C GLU A 54 5.79 -1.86 4.68
N LYS A 55 5.99 -0.54 4.73
CA LYS A 55 6.11 0.15 6.02
C LYS A 55 4.79 0.11 6.78
N LEU A 56 3.68 0.26 6.07
CA LEU A 56 2.36 0.15 6.71
C LEU A 56 2.14 -1.25 7.27
N ALA A 57 2.54 -2.27 6.51
CA ALA A 57 2.41 -3.65 6.97
C ALA A 57 3.28 -3.89 8.20
N GLU A 58 4.47 -3.29 8.25
CA GLU A 58 5.33 -3.41 9.40
C GLU A 58 4.70 -2.75 10.63
N ALA A 59 4.14 -1.56 10.44
CA ALA A 59 3.46 -0.87 11.52
C ALA A 59 2.29 -1.72 12.03
N LEU A 60 1.58 -2.35 11.10
CA LEU A 60 0.46 -3.21 11.46
C LEU A 60 0.90 -4.37 12.34
N ARG A 61 2.03 -5.01 11.99
CA ARG A 61 2.55 -6.12 12.80
C ARG A 61 2.87 -5.66 14.22
N ILE A 62 3.47 -4.49 14.33
CA ILE A 62 3.82 -3.95 15.65
C ILE A 62 2.56 -3.67 16.46
N LEU A 63 1.55 -3.09 15.80
CA LEU A 63 0.29 -2.77 16.51
C LEU A 63 -0.43 -4.02 16.95
N LYS A 64 -0.27 -5.12 16.22
CA LYS A 64 -0.88 -6.40 16.61
C LYS A 64 -0.07 -7.13 17.65
N GLY A 65 1.11 -6.62 18.00
CA GLY A 65 1.97 -7.26 18.97
C GLY A 65 2.80 -8.41 18.42
N GLU A 66 2.86 -8.54 17.12
CA GLU A 66 3.69 -9.56 16.45
C GLU A 66 5.06 -8.98 16.14
N GLU A 67 6.07 -9.79 16.25
CA GLU A 67 7.43 -9.35 15.95
C GLU A 67 8.14 -10.28 15.02
#